data_eae597ed6ff6f5d147c5e735c90d0b38
#
_entry.id   eae597ed6ff6f5d147c5e735c90d0b38
#
_cell.length_a   1.000
_cell.length_b   1.000
_cell.length_c   1.000
_cell.angle_alpha   90.00
_cell.angle_beta   90.00
_cell.angle_gamma   90.00
#
_symmetry.space_group_name_H-M   'P 1'
#
loop_
_entity.id
_entity.type
_entity.pdbx_description
1 polymer ?
#
loop_
_entity_poly.entity_id
_entity_poly.type
_entity_poly.pdbx_seq_one_letter_code
_entity_poly.pdbx_strand_id
1 'polypeptide(L)'
;MRKLAHPVWNLRNLLLVLTMIWAVPAIAQESAEAPKKAAEVYKNIQVLKDLPAPQLMEVMHSFTHSLGVKCSFCHVEGAFDKDDKPQKQTARKMMAMAHQINADNFGGHMRVTCWTCHRGASEPESKPQPKPE
;
A
#
# COMPACT_ATOMS: atom_id res chain seq x y z
N MET A 1 -1.70 -18.06 -71.90
CA MET A 1 -2.16 -16.79 -71.40
C MET A 1 -3.35 -17.03 -70.44
N ARG A 2 -3.13 -17.06 -69.12
CA ARG A 2 -4.18 -17.24 -68.13
C ARG A 2 -4.69 -15.88 -67.71
N LYS A 3 -5.97 -15.57 -67.97
CA LYS A 3 -6.65 -14.36 -67.48
C LYS A 3 -6.92 -14.49 -65.99
N LEU A 4 -6.33 -13.65 -65.16
CA LEU A 4 -6.66 -13.51 -63.75
C LEU A 4 -8.02 -12.79 -63.64
N ALA A 5 -9.05 -13.47 -63.19
CA ALA A 5 -10.31 -12.87 -62.83
C ALA A 5 -10.18 -12.19 -61.46
N HIS A 6 -10.33 -10.88 -61.42
CA HIS A 6 -10.42 -10.14 -60.15
C HIS A 6 -11.85 -10.30 -59.60
N PRO A 7 -12.02 -10.69 -58.31
CA PRO A 7 -13.34 -10.72 -57.72
C PRO A 7 -13.86 -9.29 -57.55
N VAL A 8 -14.91 -8.95 -58.26
CA VAL A 8 -15.69 -7.73 -58.04
C VAL A 8 -16.41 -7.82 -56.71
N TRP A 9 -15.81 -7.28 -55.67
CA TRP A 9 -16.48 -7.15 -54.38
C TRP A 9 -17.58 -6.12 -54.54
N ASN A 10 -18.85 -6.59 -54.41
CA ASN A 10 -20.01 -5.75 -54.52
C ASN A 10 -20.04 -4.73 -53.39
N LEU A 11 -20.12 -3.45 -53.73
CA LEU A 11 -20.19 -2.32 -52.78
C LEU A 11 -21.28 -2.51 -51.70
N ARG A 12 -22.34 -3.28 -52.03
CA ARG A 12 -23.43 -3.63 -51.15
C ARG A 12 -23.00 -4.55 -50.00
N ASN A 13 -22.02 -5.44 -50.19
CA ASN A 13 -21.48 -6.32 -49.16
C ASN A 13 -20.48 -5.58 -48.21
N LEU A 14 -19.79 -4.55 -48.74
CA LEU A 14 -18.89 -3.72 -47.97
C LEU A 14 -19.66 -2.87 -46.94
N LEU A 15 -20.85 -2.38 -47.31
CA LEU A 15 -21.72 -1.60 -46.41
C LEU A 15 -22.33 -2.44 -45.27
N LEU A 16 -22.58 -3.74 -45.48
CA LEU A 16 -23.09 -4.61 -44.43
C LEU A 16 -22.06 -5.03 -43.39
N VAL A 17 -20.78 -5.05 -43.75
CA VAL A 17 -19.70 -5.35 -42.82
C VAL A 17 -19.36 -4.14 -41.93
N LEU A 18 -19.56 -2.91 -42.46
CA LEU A 18 -19.28 -1.68 -41.69
C LEU A 18 -20.32 -1.37 -40.62
N THR A 19 -21.51 -1.94 -40.67
CA THR A 19 -22.57 -1.68 -39.67
C THR A 19 -22.52 -2.62 -38.44
N MET A 20 -21.72 -3.68 -38.44
CA MET A 20 -21.58 -4.61 -37.32
C MET A 20 -20.50 -4.27 -36.27
N ILE A 21 -19.74 -3.22 -36.46
CA ILE A 21 -18.57 -2.91 -35.60
C ILE A 21 -18.94 -2.00 -34.41
N TRP A 22 -20.18 -1.50 -34.30
CA TRP A 22 -20.52 -0.47 -33.29
C TRP A 22 -21.39 -0.92 -32.13
N ALA A 23 -21.50 -2.21 -31.87
CA ALA A 23 -22.13 -2.72 -30.65
C ALA A 23 -21.04 -3.23 -29.68
N VAL A 24 -20.07 -2.38 -29.31
CA VAL A 24 -19.28 -2.63 -28.11
C VAL A 24 -20.19 -2.32 -26.93
N PRO A 25 -20.58 -3.30 -26.09
CA PRO A 25 -21.26 -2.98 -24.86
C PRO A 25 -20.33 -2.05 -24.06
N ALA A 26 -20.79 -0.85 -23.73
CA ALA A 26 -20.15 -0.01 -22.75
C ALA A 26 -20.17 -0.81 -21.43
N ILE A 27 -19.08 -1.52 -21.16
CA ILE A 27 -18.83 -2.05 -19.83
C ILE A 27 -18.72 -0.81 -18.97
N ALA A 28 -19.78 -0.54 -18.20
CA ALA A 28 -19.76 0.47 -17.16
C ALA A 28 -18.58 0.09 -16.26
N GLN A 29 -17.48 0.82 -16.37
CA GLN A 29 -16.42 0.77 -15.38
C GLN A 29 -17.04 1.34 -14.11
N GLU A 30 -17.46 0.43 -13.23
CA GLU A 30 -17.78 0.75 -11.86
C GLU A 30 -16.50 1.38 -11.30
N SER A 31 -16.53 2.68 -11.13
CA SER A 31 -15.45 3.43 -10.50
C SER A 31 -15.40 2.96 -9.04
N ALA A 32 -14.51 2.03 -8.75
CA ALA A 32 -14.25 1.62 -7.37
C ALA A 32 -13.88 2.89 -6.60
N GLU A 33 -14.77 3.32 -5.72
CA GLU A 33 -14.55 4.47 -4.83
C GLU A 33 -13.25 4.23 -4.06
N ALA A 34 -12.37 5.22 -4.03
CA ALA A 34 -11.10 5.11 -3.32
C ALA A 34 -11.36 4.79 -1.84
N PRO A 35 -10.61 3.86 -1.23
CA PRO A 35 -10.84 3.47 0.14
C PRO A 35 -10.67 4.66 1.09
N LYS A 36 -11.54 4.75 2.10
CA LYS A 36 -11.46 5.78 3.14
C LYS A 36 -10.09 5.77 3.81
N LYS A 37 -9.64 6.94 4.25
CA LYS A 37 -8.38 7.09 4.99
C LYS A 37 -8.51 6.54 6.42
N ALA A 38 -7.40 6.09 7.00
CA ALA A 38 -7.38 5.57 8.35
C ALA A 38 -7.90 6.58 9.38
N ALA A 39 -7.60 7.87 9.21
CA ALA A 39 -8.09 8.94 10.10
C ALA A 39 -9.62 9.16 10.03
N GLU A 40 -10.28 8.73 8.94
CA GLU A 40 -11.72 8.84 8.78
C GLU A 40 -12.47 7.68 9.42
N VAL A 41 -11.81 6.53 9.59
CA VAL A 41 -12.41 5.29 10.08
C VAL A 41 -12.04 5.00 11.55
N TYR A 42 -10.80 5.29 11.92
CA TYR A 42 -10.27 4.95 13.25
C TYR A 42 -9.99 6.20 14.07
N LYS A 43 -10.19 6.09 15.39
CA LYS A 43 -9.95 7.17 16.34
C LYS A 43 -8.45 7.33 16.63
N ASN A 44 -8.03 8.59 16.86
CA ASN A 44 -6.70 8.95 17.34
C ASN A 44 -5.54 8.50 16.41
N ILE A 45 -5.78 8.50 15.08
CA ILE A 45 -4.73 8.31 14.09
C ILE A 45 -3.98 9.62 13.89
N GLN A 46 -2.70 9.67 14.26
CA GLN A 46 -1.88 10.90 14.22
C GLN A 46 -0.85 10.89 13.10
N VAL A 47 -0.15 9.79 12.86
CA VAL A 47 0.94 9.69 11.88
C VAL A 47 0.49 9.03 10.57
N LEU A 48 -0.40 8.04 10.63
CA LEU A 48 -0.87 7.26 9.47
C LEU A 48 -2.20 7.79 8.92
N LYS A 49 -2.41 9.10 8.94
CA LYS A 49 -3.71 9.72 8.62
C LYS A 49 -4.21 9.40 7.22
N ASP A 50 -3.32 9.46 6.25
CA ASP A 50 -3.63 9.28 4.83
C ASP A 50 -3.53 7.83 4.34
N LEU A 51 -3.14 6.90 5.23
CA LEU A 51 -3.11 5.48 4.91
C LEU A 51 -4.53 4.98 4.57
N PRO A 52 -4.73 4.20 3.50
CA PRO A 52 -6.01 3.54 3.27
C PRO A 52 -6.42 2.69 4.47
N ALA A 53 -7.64 2.88 4.99
CA ALA A 53 -8.10 2.22 6.22
C ALA A 53 -7.95 0.68 6.20
N PRO A 54 -8.20 -0.03 5.09
CA PRO A 54 -8.00 -1.48 5.04
C PRO A 54 -6.55 -1.93 5.27
N GLN A 55 -5.56 -1.06 5.01
CA GLN A 55 -4.13 -1.38 5.16
C GLN A 55 -3.62 -1.20 6.61
N LEU A 56 -4.40 -0.57 7.50
CA LEU A 56 -3.93 -0.24 8.85
C LEU A 56 -3.50 -1.49 9.62
N MET A 57 -4.25 -2.58 9.55
CA MET A 57 -3.92 -3.81 10.28
C MET A 57 -2.63 -4.46 9.77
N GLU A 58 -2.39 -4.45 8.47
CA GLU A 58 -1.15 -4.96 7.88
C GLU A 58 0.05 -4.14 8.37
N VAL A 59 -0.06 -2.82 8.40
CA VAL A 59 0.98 -1.93 8.93
C VAL A 59 1.23 -2.21 10.41
N MET A 60 0.18 -2.41 11.24
CA MET A 60 0.33 -2.78 12.66
C MET A 60 1.04 -4.12 12.83
N HIS A 61 0.72 -5.12 11.99
CA HIS A 61 1.42 -6.41 12.00
C HIS A 61 2.89 -6.26 11.60
N SER A 62 3.20 -5.41 10.61
CA SER A 62 4.60 -5.15 10.24
C SER A 62 5.40 -4.52 11.39
N PHE A 63 4.78 -3.68 12.20
CA PHE A 63 5.41 -3.11 13.41
C PHE A 63 5.69 -4.19 14.46
N THR A 64 4.67 -5.00 14.81
CA THR A 64 4.85 -6.07 15.80
C THR A 64 5.94 -7.05 15.37
N HIS A 65 5.98 -7.40 14.09
CA HIS A 65 7.02 -8.27 13.53
C HIS A 65 8.40 -7.60 13.58
N SER A 66 8.49 -6.34 13.17
CA SER A 66 9.77 -5.62 13.14
C SER A 66 10.37 -5.40 14.52
N LEU A 67 9.54 -5.28 15.56
CA LEU A 67 9.96 -5.06 16.93
C LEU A 67 9.99 -6.33 17.80
N GLY A 68 9.47 -7.46 17.31
CA GLY A 68 9.37 -8.70 18.07
C GLY A 68 8.42 -8.61 19.27
N VAL A 69 7.37 -7.79 19.18
CA VAL A 69 6.43 -7.52 20.28
C VAL A 69 5.00 -7.87 19.90
N LYS A 70 4.10 -7.90 20.91
CA LYS A 70 2.65 -8.07 20.71
C LYS A 70 1.95 -6.70 20.64
N CYS A 71 0.71 -6.67 20.13
CA CYS A 71 -0.12 -5.46 20.06
C CYS A 71 -0.27 -4.78 21.45
N SER A 72 -0.36 -5.56 22.51
CA SER A 72 -0.46 -5.09 23.89
C SER A 72 0.79 -4.36 24.39
N PHE A 73 1.92 -4.41 23.67
CA PHE A 73 3.09 -3.61 24.03
C PHE A 73 2.83 -2.11 23.89
N CYS A 74 2.14 -1.70 22.80
CA CYS A 74 1.83 -0.30 22.51
C CYS A 74 0.38 0.09 22.78
N HIS A 75 -0.54 -0.88 22.80
CA HIS A 75 -1.96 -0.62 22.95
C HIS A 75 -2.56 -1.20 24.23
N VAL A 76 -3.58 -0.53 24.75
CA VAL A 76 -4.46 -1.09 25.76
C VAL A 76 -5.45 -2.01 25.06
N GLU A 77 -5.57 -3.25 25.52
CA GLU A 77 -6.48 -4.23 24.95
C GLU A 77 -7.94 -3.73 25.04
N GLY A 78 -8.67 -3.83 23.92
CA GLY A 78 -10.03 -3.30 23.80
C GLY A 78 -10.14 -1.76 23.71
N ALA A 79 -9.01 -1.02 23.82
CA ALA A 79 -8.98 0.44 23.74
C ALA A 79 -7.75 0.95 22.94
N PHE A 80 -7.66 0.51 21.68
CA PHE A 80 -6.51 0.76 20.79
C PHE A 80 -6.26 2.24 20.48
N ASP A 81 -7.28 3.09 20.61
CA ASP A 81 -7.23 4.53 20.44
C ASP A 81 -6.56 5.27 21.61
N LYS A 82 -6.54 4.69 22.84
CA LYS A 82 -5.95 5.33 24.02
C LYS A 82 -4.43 5.47 23.90
N ASP A 83 -3.91 6.50 24.55
CA ASP A 83 -2.50 6.86 24.59
C ASP A 83 -1.84 6.59 25.95
N ASP A 84 -2.41 5.69 26.74
CA ASP A 84 -1.96 5.38 28.10
C ASP A 84 -0.57 4.73 28.15
N LYS A 85 -0.10 4.17 27.04
CA LYS A 85 1.19 3.49 26.97
C LYS A 85 2.26 4.39 26.32
N PRO A 86 3.38 4.65 26.99
CA PRO A 86 4.46 5.48 26.46
C PRO A 86 5.08 4.90 25.18
N GLN A 87 5.06 3.57 25.01
CA GLN A 87 5.55 2.89 23.80
C GLN A 87 4.79 3.33 22.54
N LYS A 88 3.49 3.61 22.64
CA LYS A 88 2.70 4.12 21.52
C LYS A 88 3.18 5.50 21.07
N GLN A 89 3.51 6.37 22.02
CA GLN A 89 4.06 7.70 21.73
C GLN A 89 5.48 7.59 21.12
N THR A 90 6.30 6.69 21.66
CA THR A 90 7.63 6.41 21.12
C THR A 90 7.53 5.89 19.67
N ALA A 91 6.62 4.95 19.40
CA ALA A 91 6.40 4.44 18.04
C ALA A 91 6.03 5.56 17.05
N ARG A 92 5.17 6.51 17.46
CA ARG A 92 4.85 7.68 16.61
C ARG A 92 6.07 8.53 16.28
N LYS A 93 6.96 8.76 17.25
CA LYS A 93 8.22 9.50 17.03
C LYS A 93 9.14 8.73 16.08
N MET A 94 9.25 7.41 16.25
CA MET A 94 10.07 6.56 15.37
C MET A 94 9.53 6.53 13.94
N MET A 95 8.21 6.46 13.75
CA MET A 95 7.58 6.56 12.43
C MET A 95 7.88 7.89 11.76
N ALA A 96 7.75 9.00 12.49
CA ALA A 96 8.07 10.33 11.97
C ALA A 96 9.56 10.44 11.57
N MET A 97 10.45 9.91 12.38
CA MET A 97 11.90 9.87 12.10
C MET A 97 12.18 9.05 10.83
N ALA A 98 11.65 7.84 10.71
CA ALA A 98 11.86 7.00 9.53
C ALA A 98 11.29 7.66 8.26
N HIS A 99 10.13 8.31 8.37
CA HIS A 99 9.55 9.08 7.27
C HIS A 99 10.46 10.23 6.84
N GLN A 100 10.99 11.00 7.79
CA GLN A 100 11.90 12.10 7.52
C GLN A 100 13.20 11.62 6.83
N ILE A 101 13.81 10.54 7.34
CA ILE A 101 14.99 9.93 6.70
C ILE A 101 14.71 9.55 5.24
N ASN A 102 13.59 8.91 4.99
CA ASN A 102 13.20 8.51 3.64
C ASN A 102 12.93 9.71 2.73
N ALA A 103 12.28 10.74 3.25
CA ALA A 103 12.01 11.97 2.50
C ALA A 103 13.30 12.67 2.11
N ASP A 104 14.20 12.89 3.07
CA ASP A 104 15.40 13.70 2.86
C ASP A 104 16.47 12.98 2.01
N ASN A 105 16.57 11.64 2.12
CA ASN A 105 17.70 10.90 1.55
C ASN A 105 17.31 9.97 0.41
N PHE A 106 16.02 9.61 0.28
CA PHE A 106 15.57 8.60 -0.68
C PHE A 106 14.39 9.07 -1.53
N GLY A 107 14.16 10.38 -1.62
CA GLY A 107 13.09 10.95 -2.43
C GLY A 107 11.68 10.47 -2.01
N GLY A 108 11.49 10.15 -0.74
CA GLY A 108 10.25 9.61 -0.20
C GLY A 108 10.05 8.10 -0.40
N HIS A 109 10.98 7.42 -1.09
CA HIS A 109 10.91 5.97 -1.23
C HIS A 109 11.21 5.26 0.10
N MET A 110 10.40 4.27 0.45
CA MET A 110 10.55 3.49 1.68
C MET A 110 11.80 2.59 1.64
N ARG A 111 12.95 3.14 2.00
CA ARG A 111 14.24 2.43 2.11
C ARG A 111 14.59 2.08 3.55
N VAL A 112 14.30 3.00 4.47
CA VAL A 112 14.47 2.80 5.90
C VAL A 112 13.11 2.45 6.50
N THR A 113 13.01 1.29 7.12
CA THR A 113 11.82 0.76 7.78
C THR A 113 12.11 0.48 9.25
N CYS A 114 11.09 0.12 10.03
CA CYS A 114 11.29 -0.33 11.42
C CYS A 114 12.26 -1.51 11.48
N TRP A 115 12.14 -2.47 10.56
CA TRP A 115 13.02 -3.63 10.47
C TRP A 115 14.49 -3.27 10.22
N THR A 116 14.77 -2.19 9.51
CA THR A 116 16.16 -1.77 9.20
C THR A 116 16.99 -1.62 10.47
N CYS A 117 16.39 -1.11 11.54
CA CYS A 117 17.06 -0.87 12.82
C CYS A 117 16.73 -1.96 13.87
N HIS A 118 15.46 -2.36 13.97
CA HIS A 118 14.97 -3.20 15.07
C HIS A 118 15.20 -4.69 14.89
N ARG A 119 15.09 -5.23 13.68
CA ARG A 119 15.39 -6.63 13.35
C ARG A 119 14.75 -7.67 14.27
N GLY A 120 13.53 -7.42 14.73
CA GLY A 120 12.80 -8.30 15.63
C GLY A 120 13.05 -8.03 17.12
N ALA A 121 13.66 -6.90 17.48
CA ALA A 121 13.86 -6.48 18.86
C ALA A 121 13.25 -5.09 19.12
N SER A 122 12.62 -4.90 20.29
CA SER A 122 12.02 -3.62 20.67
C SER A 122 13.04 -2.49 20.80
N GLU A 123 14.29 -2.83 21.10
CA GLU A 123 15.44 -1.90 21.13
C GLU A 123 16.45 -2.34 20.07
N PRO A 124 16.86 -1.44 19.16
CA PRO A 124 17.92 -1.73 18.21
C PRO A 124 19.26 -1.95 18.90
N GLU A 125 20.05 -2.88 18.38
CA GLU A 125 21.43 -3.05 18.86
C GLU A 125 22.28 -1.82 18.46
N SER A 126 22.92 -1.21 19.47
CA SER A 126 23.79 -0.06 19.28
C SER A 126 25.27 -0.42 19.03
N LYS A 127 25.65 -1.68 19.21
CA LYS A 127 27.02 -2.19 19.04
C LYS A 127 27.05 -3.46 18.21
N PRO A 128 28.10 -3.67 17.41
CA PRO A 128 28.28 -4.93 16.71
C PRO A 128 28.37 -6.11 17.70
N GLN A 129 27.71 -7.22 17.39
CA GLN A 129 27.89 -8.46 18.13
C GLN A 129 29.24 -9.09 17.75
N PRO A 130 29.96 -9.75 18.69
CA PRO A 130 31.13 -10.54 18.36
C PRO A 130 30.75 -11.60 17.30
N LYS A 131 31.61 -11.79 16.29
CA LYS A 131 31.41 -12.90 15.37
C LYS A 131 31.53 -14.21 16.14
N PRO A 132 30.64 -15.19 15.92
CA PRO A 132 30.87 -16.55 16.40
C PRO A 132 32.15 -17.06 15.74
N GLU A 133 33.08 -17.60 16.56
CA GLU A 133 34.30 -18.28 16.12
C GLU A 133 33.99 -19.60 15.39
#